data_b7bb3d36892d17f5feca11dc0159e2e9
#
_entry.id   b7bb3d36892d17f5feca11dc0159e2e9
#
_cell.length_a   1.000
_cell.length_b   1.000
_cell.length_c   1.000
_cell.angle_alpha   90.00
_cell.angle_beta   90.00
_cell.angle_gamma   90.00
#
_symmetry.space_group_name_H-M   'P 1'
#
loop_
_entity.id
_entity.type
_entity.pdbx_description
1 polymer ?
#
loop_
_entity_poly.entity_id
_entity_poly.type
_entity_poly.pdbx_seq_one_letter_code
_entity_poly.pdbx_strand_id
1 'polypeptide(L)'
;LFIDRNILSSLLQFCKEGHIQSAEAKRIGVLMTWSRLCGIDISAGLAVRERASQRHSQSSALLELQKFFDVFDQYPLQMWFQVATGRLNKIPQITFSGKVAYGISVDYSDPGDHYEMAVASLLHLVWLYRNNDAAPLEKIRDFYLWLYDNLLISEYLLVYAAMLFTNQSKIKAPKHANSNSLKAIISGCENQAWDISYLTNWSTLYSEPERYDKEFLFATNDNLLK
;
A
#
# COMPACT_ATOMS: atom_id res chain seq x y z
N LEU A 1 -13.10 -1.09 2.45
CA LEU A 1 -12.14 -0.93 1.36
C LEU A 1 -10.85 -0.33 1.89
N PHE A 2 -9.71 -1.00 1.74
CA PHE A 2 -8.39 -0.45 2.00
C PHE A 2 -7.85 0.24 0.75
N ILE A 3 -7.19 1.36 0.93
CA ILE A 3 -6.50 2.09 -0.16
C ILE A 3 -5.00 2.12 0.10
N ASP A 4 -4.22 2.02 -0.97
CA ASP A 4 -2.77 2.13 -0.89
C ASP A 4 -2.29 3.59 -0.73
N ARG A 5 -0.99 3.74 -0.49
CA ARG A 5 -0.35 5.04 -0.32
C ARG A 5 -0.48 5.94 -1.54
N ASN A 6 -0.40 5.37 -2.74
CA ASN A 6 -0.47 6.13 -3.99
C ASN A 6 -1.85 6.74 -4.17
N ILE A 7 -2.91 5.97 -3.91
CA ILE A 7 -4.30 6.46 -3.98
C ILE A 7 -4.53 7.57 -2.96
N LEU A 8 -4.12 7.36 -1.70
CA LEU A 8 -4.29 8.40 -0.66
C LEU A 8 -3.56 9.68 -1.03
N SER A 9 -2.31 9.59 -1.50
CA SER A 9 -1.52 10.75 -1.90
C SER A 9 -2.19 11.53 -3.02
N SER A 10 -2.64 10.84 -4.07
CA SER A 10 -3.32 11.44 -5.21
C SER A 10 -4.65 12.08 -4.81
N LEU A 11 -5.42 11.43 -3.94
CA LEU A 11 -6.67 11.99 -3.42
C LEU A 11 -6.43 13.29 -2.66
N LEU A 12 -5.50 13.30 -1.70
CA LEU A 12 -5.19 14.48 -0.91
C LEU A 12 -4.59 15.61 -1.75
N GLN A 13 -3.74 15.28 -2.73
CA GLN A 13 -3.20 16.27 -3.68
C GLN A 13 -4.32 16.88 -4.51
N PHE A 14 -5.21 16.06 -5.08
CA PHE A 14 -6.33 16.54 -5.88
C PHE A 14 -7.20 17.53 -5.08
N CYS A 15 -7.53 17.20 -3.84
CA CYS A 15 -8.34 18.06 -2.99
C CYS A 15 -7.61 19.35 -2.58
N LYS A 16 -6.29 19.28 -2.37
CA LYS A 16 -5.48 20.45 -2.02
C LYS A 16 -5.28 21.40 -3.18
N GLU A 17 -4.98 20.88 -4.37
CA GLU A 17 -4.64 21.68 -5.56
C GLU A 17 -5.85 21.99 -6.44
N GLY A 18 -6.94 21.28 -6.24
CA GLY A 18 -8.16 21.39 -7.05
C GLY A 18 -8.06 20.75 -8.42
N HIS A 19 -6.88 20.23 -8.82
CA HIS A 19 -6.65 19.58 -10.10
C HIS A 19 -5.47 18.61 -10.04
N ILE A 20 -5.54 17.55 -10.85
CA ILE A 20 -4.46 16.60 -11.14
C ILE A 20 -4.62 16.12 -12.59
N GLN A 21 -3.78 15.20 -13.04
CA GLN A 21 -3.92 14.61 -14.37
C GLN A 21 -5.33 14.02 -14.57
N SER A 22 -5.94 14.30 -15.72
CA SER A 22 -7.34 13.94 -16.00
C SER A 22 -7.65 12.45 -15.83
N ALA A 23 -6.74 11.57 -16.25
CA ALA A 23 -6.92 10.12 -16.07
C ALA A 23 -6.93 9.70 -14.59
N GLU A 24 -6.07 10.31 -13.78
CA GLU A 24 -5.97 10.05 -12.35
C GLU A 24 -7.17 10.64 -11.59
N ALA A 25 -7.58 11.86 -11.94
CA ALA A 25 -8.79 12.48 -11.41
C ALA A 25 -10.01 11.58 -11.63
N LYS A 26 -10.19 11.05 -12.85
CA LYS A 26 -11.29 10.12 -13.17
C LYS A 26 -11.24 8.85 -12.31
N ARG A 27 -10.07 8.23 -12.12
CA ARG A 27 -9.92 7.05 -11.27
C ARG A 27 -10.36 7.33 -9.82
N ILE A 28 -9.90 8.45 -9.26
CA ILE A 28 -10.31 8.89 -7.92
C ILE A 28 -11.81 9.15 -7.88
N GLY A 29 -12.35 9.86 -8.88
CA GLY A 29 -13.77 10.14 -8.99
C GLY A 29 -14.61 8.86 -9.03
N VAL A 30 -14.18 7.84 -9.79
CA VAL A 30 -14.84 6.52 -9.86
C VAL A 30 -14.80 5.84 -8.50
N LEU A 31 -13.63 5.77 -7.86
CA LEU A 31 -13.46 5.14 -6.56
C LEU A 31 -14.37 5.79 -5.50
N MET A 32 -14.34 7.11 -5.40
CA MET A 32 -15.13 7.88 -4.43
C MET A 32 -16.63 7.79 -4.71
N THR A 33 -17.04 7.80 -5.97
CA THR A 33 -18.42 7.63 -6.38
C THR A 33 -18.95 6.26 -6.02
N TRP A 34 -18.20 5.22 -6.41
CA TRP A 34 -18.57 3.83 -6.18
C TRP A 34 -18.67 3.52 -4.69
N SER A 35 -17.67 3.90 -3.91
CA SER A 35 -17.68 3.64 -2.47
C SER A 35 -18.90 4.28 -1.79
N ARG A 36 -19.22 5.53 -2.14
CA ARG A 36 -20.38 6.23 -1.54
C ARG A 36 -21.72 5.67 -2.00
N LEU A 37 -21.85 5.29 -3.27
CA LEU A 37 -23.10 4.69 -3.79
C LEU A 37 -23.37 3.32 -3.16
N CYS A 38 -22.32 2.54 -2.92
CA CYS A 38 -22.45 1.19 -2.36
C CYS A 38 -22.36 1.18 -0.82
N GLY A 39 -22.23 2.31 -0.16
CA GLY A 39 -22.08 2.38 1.31
C GLY A 39 -20.80 1.72 1.81
N ILE A 40 -19.72 1.77 1.03
CA ILE A 40 -18.45 1.14 1.36
C ILE A 40 -17.60 2.09 2.21
N ASP A 41 -17.24 1.65 3.41
CA ASP A 41 -16.27 2.35 4.25
C ASP A 41 -14.87 2.28 3.64
N ILE A 42 -14.18 3.41 3.52
CA ILE A 42 -12.78 3.46 3.06
C ILE A 42 -11.86 3.65 4.26
N SER A 43 -10.84 2.80 4.35
CA SER A 43 -9.77 2.90 5.34
C SER A 43 -8.46 3.35 4.69
N ALA A 44 -7.91 4.45 5.19
CA ALA A 44 -6.59 4.95 4.83
C ALA A 44 -5.50 4.54 5.84
N GLY A 45 -5.83 3.72 6.83
CA GLY A 45 -4.95 3.41 7.97
C GLY A 45 -3.59 2.86 7.55
N LEU A 46 -3.54 1.87 6.65
CA LEU A 46 -2.29 1.30 6.15
C LEU A 46 -1.48 2.34 5.35
N ALA A 47 -2.14 3.13 4.50
CA ALA A 47 -1.50 4.18 3.70
C ALA A 47 -0.87 5.28 4.57
N VAL A 48 -1.52 5.62 5.68
CA VAL A 48 -0.99 6.57 6.66
C VAL A 48 0.18 5.97 7.43
N ARG A 49 0.09 4.69 7.83
CA ARG A 49 1.14 3.96 8.54
C ARG A 49 2.44 3.92 7.75
N GLU A 50 2.40 3.63 6.46
CA GLU A 50 3.57 3.61 5.60
C GLU A 50 4.39 4.91 5.70
N ARG A 51 3.73 6.06 5.63
CA ARG A 51 4.42 7.35 5.73
C ARG A 51 4.85 7.70 7.14
N ALA A 52 4.05 7.35 8.12
CA ALA A 52 4.32 7.66 9.52
C ALA A 52 5.52 6.89 10.06
N SER A 53 5.63 5.61 9.75
CA SER A 53 6.76 4.78 10.15
C SER A 53 8.08 5.25 9.55
N GLN A 54 8.08 5.67 8.26
CA GLN A 54 9.26 6.27 7.62
C GLN A 54 9.74 7.54 8.32
N ARG A 55 8.84 8.26 9.00
CA ARG A 55 9.12 9.52 9.71
C ARG A 55 9.19 9.37 11.22
N HIS A 56 8.90 8.18 11.74
CA HIS A 56 8.76 7.91 13.16
C HIS A 56 7.89 8.95 13.89
N SER A 57 6.73 9.30 13.28
CA SER A 57 5.88 10.40 13.74
C SER A 57 4.40 10.08 13.74
N GLN A 58 3.88 9.66 14.89
CA GLN A 58 2.45 9.45 15.12
C GLN A 58 1.62 10.71 14.84
N SER A 59 2.09 11.88 15.23
CA SER A 59 1.37 13.13 14.99
C SER A 59 1.20 13.45 13.50
N SER A 60 2.19 13.13 12.68
CA SER A 60 2.12 13.26 11.23
C SER A 60 1.06 12.32 10.63
N ALA A 61 0.94 11.11 11.17
CA ALA A 61 -0.06 10.15 10.78
C ALA A 61 -1.47 10.65 11.08
N LEU A 62 -1.71 11.07 12.31
CA LEU A 62 -3.03 11.55 12.74
C LEU A 62 -3.46 12.83 11.99
N LEU A 63 -2.51 13.70 11.65
CA LEU A 63 -2.78 14.86 10.81
C LEU A 63 -3.20 14.47 9.39
N GLU A 64 -2.54 13.47 8.80
CA GLU A 64 -2.88 12.99 7.45
C GLU A 64 -4.21 12.24 7.43
N LEU A 65 -4.49 11.46 8.47
CA LEU A 65 -5.78 10.78 8.63
C LEU A 65 -6.93 11.79 8.76
N GLN A 66 -6.73 12.87 9.51
CA GLN A 66 -7.72 13.94 9.59
C GLN A 66 -7.98 14.58 8.22
N LYS A 67 -6.93 14.84 7.43
CA LYS A 67 -7.10 15.34 6.06
C LYS A 67 -7.94 14.41 5.20
N PHE A 68 -7.77 13.11 5.37
CA PHE A 68 -8.58 12.13 4.67
C PHE A 68 -10.06 12.23 5.09
N PHE A 69 -10.36 12.39 6.39
CA PHE A 69 -11.73 12.61 6.87
C PHE A 69 -12.31 13.94 6.35
N ASP A 70 -11.53 15.03 6.36
CA ASP A 70 -11.96 16.32 5.82
C ASP A 70 -12.45 16.22 4.37
N VAL A 71 -11.85 15.31 3.54
CA VAL A 71 -12.29 15.06 2.16
C VAL A 71 -13.71 14.50 2.10
N PHE A 72 -14.04 13.58 2.99
CA PHE A 72 -15.38 12.97 3.02
C PHE A 72 -16.46 13.97 3.44
N ASP A 73 -16.15 14.86 4.36
CA ASP A 73 -17.11 15.80 4.91
C ASP A 73 -17.41 16.97 3.95
N GLN A 74 -16.41 17.37 3.15
CA GLN A 74 -16.53 18.60 2.34
C GLN A 74 -17.05 18.37 0.92
N TYR A 75 -16.92 17.16 0.35
CA TYR A 75 -17.31 16.95 -1.03
C TYR A 75 -18.54 16.06 -1.17
N PRO A 76 -19.62 16.57 -1.83
CA PRO A 76 -20.82 15.78 -2.07
C PRO A 76 -20.59 14.70 -3.15
N LEU A 77 -21.36 13.61 -3.08
CA LEU A 77 -21.35 12.53 -4.05
C LEU A 77 -21.48 13.02 -5.50
N GLN A 78 -22.35 13.99 -5.75
CA GLN A 78 -22.58 14.53 -7.10
C GLN A 78 -21.31 15.08 -7.74
N MET A 79 -20.42 15.70 -6.96
CA MET A 79 -19.16 16.23 -7.47
C MET A 79 -18.22 15.09 -7.87
N TRP A 80 -18.10 14.06 -7.06
CA TRP A 80 -17.31 12.88 -7.40
C TRP A 80 -17.81 12.19 -8.67
N PHE A 81 -19.13 12.10 -8.85
CA PHE A 81 -19.74 11.58 -10.07
C PHE A 81 -19.39 12.41 -11.31
N GLN A 82 -19.38 13.74 -11.20
CA GLN A 82 -18.98 14.62 -12.31
C GLN A 82 -17.49 14.46 -12.64
N VAL A 83 -16.63 14.27 -11.64
CA VAL A 83 -15.21 13.96 -11.85
C VAL A 83 -15.05 12.60 -12.52
N ALA A 84 -15.76 11.57 -12.05
CA ALA A 84 -15.73 10.21 -12.61
C ALA A 84 -16.11 10.19 -14.10
N THR A 85 -17.13 10.97 -14.46
CA THR A 85 -17.61 11.06 -15.86
C THR A 85 -16.77 12.02 -16.73
N GLY A 86 -15.79 12.72 -16.13
CA GLY A 86 -14.97 13.70 -16.82
C GLY A 86 -15.69 15.02 -17.16
N ARG A 87 -16.89 15.23 -16.59
CA ARG A 87 -17.63 16.51 -16.73
C ARG A 87 -16.99 17.63 -15.91
N LEU A 88 -16.25 17.27 -14.85
CA LEU A 88 -15.54 18.18 -13.99
C LEU A 88 -14.07 17.77 -13.90
N ASN A 89 -13.17 18.65 -14.36
CA ASN A 89 -11.72 18.42 -14.32
C ASN A 89 -11.02 19.17 -13.17
N LYS A 90 -11.76 20.03 -12.50
CA LYS A 90 -11.30 20.81 -11.35
C LYS A 90 -12.35 20.78 -10.25
N ILE A 91 -11.90 20.69 -9.02
CA ILE A 91 -12.75 20.74 -7.83
C ILE A 91 -12.37 21.94 -6.98
N PRO A 92 -13.27 22.46 -6.13
CA PRO A 92 -12.90 23.46 -5.13
C PRO A 92 -11.76 22.97 -4.28
N GLN A 93 -10.82 23.83 -3.94
CA GLN A 93 -9.71 23.47 -3.05
C GLN A 93 -10.20 23.37 -1.60
N ILE A 94 -9.71 22.37 -0.87
CA ILE A 94 -9.96 22.24 0.56
C ILE A 94 -8.87 22.97 1.35
N THR A 95 -9.29 23.76 2.32
CA THR A 95 -8.43 24.16 3.44
C THR A 95 -8.55 23.11 4.53
N PHE A 96 -7.56 22.26 4.67
CA PHE A 96 -7.52 21.23 5.71
C PHE A 96 -7.51 21.87 7.11
N SER A 97 -8.19 21.24 8.06
CA SER A 97 -8.38 21.77 9.42
C SER A 97 -7.09 21.98 10.21
N GLY A 98 -5.99 21.31 9.81
CA GLY A 98 -4.73 21.31 10.55
C GLY A 98 -4.81 20.65 11.93
N LYS A 99 -5.95 20.08 12.30
CA LYS A 99 -6.14 19.32 13.53
C LYS A 99 -5.63 17.88 13.34
N VAL A 100 -5.38 17.19 14.43
CA VAL A 100 -5.08 15.74 14.44
C VAL A 100 -6.36 14.95 14.68
N ALA A 101 -6.46 13.76 14.11
CA ALA A 101 -7.57 12.85 14.37
C ALA A 101 -7.57 12.43 15.85
N TYR A 102 -8.74 12.39 16.46
CA TYR A 102 -8.92 12.00 17.86
C TYR A 102 -9.53 10.61 17.99
N GLY A 103 -9.35 10.00 19.17
CA GLY A 103 -9.95 8.71 19.49
C GLY A 103 -9.28 7.51 18.80
N ILE A 104 -8.09 7.70 18.25
CA ILE A 104 -7.32 6.66 17.58
C ILE A 104 -6.32 6.07 18.57
N SER A 105 -6.49 4.78 18.89
CA SER A 105 -5.61 4.02 19.80
C SER A 105 -4.44 3.33 19.07
N VAL A 106 -4.44 3.33 17.74
CA VAL A 106 -3.40 2.66 16.94
C VAL A 106 -2.17 3.54 16.84
N ASP A 107 -1.00 2.96 17.12
CA ASP A 107 0.28 3.60 16.82
C ASP A 107 0.65 3.38 15.34
N TYR A 108 0.55 4.44 14.56
CA TYR A 108 0.92 4.41 13.14
C TYR A 108 2.42 4.65 12.90
N SER A 109 3.21 5.02 13.92
CA SER A 109 4.66 5.16 13.77
C SER A 109 5.40 3.83 13.80
N ASP A 110 4.76 2.78 14.32
CA ASP A 110 5.21 1.40 14.28
C ASP A 110 4.78 0.75 12.96
N PRO A 111 5.70 0.27 12.12
CA PRO A 111 5.38 -0.40 10.86
C PRO A 111 4.69 -1.76 11.05
N GLY A 112 4.90 -2.39 12.21
CA GLY A 112 4.36 -3.70 12.58
C GLY A 112 5.15 -4.89 12.04
N ASP A 113 4.95 -6.05 12.71
CA ASP A 113 5.72 -7.28 12.49
C ASP A 113 5.70 -7.76 11.03
N HIS A 114 4.57 -7.68 10.37
CA HIS A 114 4.45 -8.12 8.96
C HIS A 114 5.37 -7.34 8.02
N TYR A 115 5.55 -6.05 8.27
CA TYR A 115 6.48 -5.23 7.50
C TYR A 115 7.93 -5.62 7.78
N GLU A 116 8.31 -5.78 9.04
CA GLU A 116 9.68 -6.12 9.42
C GLU A 116 10.08 -7.50 8.88
N MET A 117 9.18 -8.47 8.98
CA MET A 117 9.36 -9.79 8.37
C MET A 117 9.50 -9.72 6.85
N ALA A 118 8.70 -8.89 6.19
CA ALA A 118 8.79 -8.71 4.74
C ALA A 118 10.12 -8.07 4.34
N VAL A 119 10.62 -7.06 5.08
CA VAL A 119 11.94 -6.45 4.84
C VAL A 119 13.05 -7.50 4.96
N ALA A 120 13.08 -8.27 6.06
CA ALA A 120 14.09 -9.31 6.27
C ALA A 120 14.06 -10.36 5.15
N SER A 121 12.87 -10.80 4.77
CA SER A 121 12.67 -11.78 3.69
C SER A 121 13.16 -11.25 2.34
N LEU A 122 12.83 -10.01 2.00
CA LEU A 122 13.25 -9.39 0.75
C LEU A 122 14.76 -9.16 0.68
N LEU A 123 15.41 -8.83 1.81
CA LEU A 123 16.87 -8.73 1.88
C LEU A 123 17.53 -10.09 1.61
N HIS A 124 17.01 -11.17 2.20
CA HIS A 124 17.50 -12.53 1.91
C HIS A 124 17.25 -12.94 0.46
N LEU A 125 16.08 -12.61 -0.09
CA LEU A 125 15.77 -12.88 -1.50
C LEU A 125 16.70 -12.12 -2.45
N VAL A 126 17.04 -10.85 -2.16
CA VAL A 126 18.03 -10.09 -2.93
C VAL A 126 19.42 -10.73 -2.82
N TRP A 127 19.79 -11.25 -1.65
CA TRP A 127 21.04 -12.00 -1.49
C TRP A 127 21.08 -13.24 -2.39
N LEU A 128 20.04 -14.06 -2.41
CA LEU A 128 19.91 -15.22 -3.31
C LEU A 128 19.92 -14.80 -4.79
N TYR A 129 19.25 -13.70 -5.12
CA TYR A 129 19.19 -13.17 -6.47
C TYR A 129 20.58 -12.78 -7.01
N ARG A 130 21.45 -12.21 -6.15
CA ARG A 130 22.76 -11.68 -6.52
C ARG A 130 23.89 -12.71 -6.50
N ASN A 131 23.88 -13.58 -5.51
CA ASN A 131 25.07 -14.36 -5.13
C ASN A 131 24.92 -15.88 -5.36
N ASN A 132 23.76 -16.32 -5.78
CA ASN A 132 23.50 -17.73 -5.96
C ASN A 132 23.31 -18.07 -7.45
N ASP A 133 24.25 -18.83 -8.03
CA ASP A 133 24.20 -19.32 -9.42
C ASP A 133 23.36 -20.59 -9.59
N ALA A 134 22.70 -21.05 -8.52
CA ALA A 134 21.82 -22.22 -8.53
C ALA A 134 20.64 -22.06 -9.50
N ALA A 135 20.06 -23.20 -9.88
CA ALA A 135 18.88 -23.23 -10.72
C ALA A 135 17.68 -22.51 -10.04
N PRO A 136 16.74 -21.95 -10.83
CA PRO A 136 15.58 -21.22 -10.27
C PRO A 136 14.83 -21.96 -9.18
N LEU A 137 14.59 -23.26 -9.37
CA LEU A 137 13.85 -24.07 -8.39
C LEU A 137 14.64 -24.28 -7.08
N GLU A 138 15.96 -24.38 -7.16
CA GLU A 138 16.83 -24.47 -5.98
C GLU A 138 16.81 -23.16 -5.19
N LYS A 139 16.85 -22.00 -5.86
CA LYS A 139 16.71 -20.68 -5.19
C LYS A 139 15.37 -20.54 -4.46
N ILE A 140 14.29 -21.01 -5.10
CA ILE A 140 12.96 -20.99 -4.49
C ILE A 140 12.93 -21.89 -3.25
N ARG A 141 13.49 -23.11 -3.36
CA ARG A 141 13.59 -24.04 -2.24
C ARG A 141 14.41 -23.46 -1.09
N ASP A 142 15.57 -22.88 -1.40
CA ASP A 142 16.47 -22.31 -0.39
C ASP A 142 15.81 -21.11 0.31
N PHE A 143 15.07 -20.29 -0.44
CA PHE A 143 14.29 -19.20 0.13
C PHE A 143 13.16 -19.72 1.05
N TYR A 144 12.43 -20.75 0.62
CA TYR A 144 11.38 -21.38 1.43
C TYR A 144 11.93 -21.95 2.74
N LEU A 145 13.04 -22.71 2.67
CA LEU A 145 13.67 -23.29 3.86
C LEU A 145 14.16 -22.20 4.81
N TRP A 146 14.74 -21.14 4.28
CA TRP A 146 15.16 -20.01 5.11
C TRP A 146 13.99 -19.35 5.81
N LEU A 147 12.86 -19.12 5.12
CA LEU A 147 11.64 -18.60 5.74
C LEU A 147 11.14 -19.54 6.85
N TYR A 148 11.09 -20.83 6.56
CA TYR A 148 10.61 -21.85 7.51
C TYR A 148 11.44 -21.88 8.79
N ASP A 149 12.76 -21.75 8.68
CA ASP A 149 13.67 -21.83 9.81
C ASP A 149 13.78 -20.53 10.62
N ASN A 150 13.50 -19.37 10.02
CA ASN A 150 13.82 -18.07 10.61
C ASN A 150 12.61 -17.17 10.84
N LEU A 151 11.53 -17.33 10.06
CA LEU A 151 10.38 -16.43 10.08
C LEU A 151 9.07 -17.21 9.91
N LEU A 152 7.96 -16.47 9.77
CA LEU A 152 6.70 -17.06 9.33
C LEU A 152 6.66 -17.12 7.80
N ILE A 153 6.09 -18.21 7.28
CA ILE A 153 5.91 -18.37 5.83
C ILE A 153 4.84 -17.40 5.36
N SER A 154 5.21 -16.58 4.38
CA SER A 154 4.28 -15.70 3.67
C SER A 154 4.05 -16.23 2.25
N GLU A 155 2.80 -16.53 1.91
CA GLU A 155 2.41 -16.97 0.56
C GLU A 155 2.81 -15.95 -0.50
N TYR A 156 2.62 -14.66 -0.24
CA TYR A 156 2.96 -13.59 -1.17
C TYR A 156 4.46 -13.51 -1.45
N LEU A 157 5.29 -13.71 -0.43
CA LEU A 157 6.74 -13.75 -0.59
C LEU A 157 7.19 -14.97 -1.40
N LEU A 158 6.56 -16.13 -1.19
CA LEU A 158 6.85 -17.34 -1.97
C LEU A 158 6.43 -17.18 -3.44
N VAL A 159 5.24 -16.65 -3.68
CA VAL A 159 4.76 -16.38 -5.04
C VAL A 159 5.68 -15.36 -5.73
N TYR A 160 6.03 -14.28 -5.04
CA TYR A 160 6.95 -13.28 -5.55
C TYR A 160 8.33 -13.87 -5.90
N ALA A 161 8.90 -14.70 -5.01
CA ALA A 161 10.17 -15.40 -5.26
C ALA A 161 10.08 -16.34 -6.45
N ALA A 162 9.01 -17.13 -6.54
CA ALA A 162 8.77 -18.04 -7.66
C ALA A 162 8.71 -17.29 -8.99
N MET A 163 7.94 -16.21 -9.05
CA MET A 163 7.81 -15.39 -10.26
C MET A 163 9.12 -14.68 -10.63
N LEU A 164 9.88 -14.21 -9.64
CA LEU A 164 11.16 -13.55 -9.86
C LEU A 164 12.21 -14.52 -10.43
N PHE A 165 12.38 -15.69 -9.81
CA PHE A 165 13.44 -16.62 -10.19
C PHE A 165 13.12 -17.41 -11.46
N THR A 166 11.84 -17.66 -11.76
CA THR A 166 11.46 -18.33 -13.01
C THR A 166 11.40 -17.41 -14.22
N ASN A 167 11.65 -16.12 -14.01
CA ASN A 167 11.57 -15.08 -15.04
C ASN A 167 10.22 -15.10 -15.81
N GLN A 168 9.19 -15.64 -15.16
CA GLN A 168 7.82 -15.64 -15.68
C GLN A 168 7.16 -14.33 -15.24
N SER A 169 6.93 -13.49 -16.18
CA SER A 169 6.23 -12.25 -16.03
C SER A 169 7.12 -10.99 -15.94
N LYS A 170 6.46 -9.87 -15.86
CA LYS A 170 7.07 -8.55 -15.73
C LYS A 170 7.58 -8.22 -14.31
N ILE A 171 7.65 -9.23 -13.42
CA ILE A 171 8.12 -9.04 -12.05
C ILE A 171 9.61 -8.77 -12.03
N LYS A 172 9.96 -7.71 -11.33
CA LYS A 172 11.34 -7.26 -11.17
C LYS A 172 11.79 -7.50 -9.73
N ALA A 173 13.09 -7.71 -9.54
CA ALA A 173 13.69 -7.69 -8.22
C ALA A 173 13.40 -6.34 -7.51
N PRO A 174 13.47 -6.30 -6.17
CA PRO A 174 13.32 -5.07 -5.41
C PRO A 174 14.17 -3.94 -6.01
N LYS A 175 13.66 -2.73 -5.94
CA LYS A 175 14.34 -1.56 -6.49
C LYS A 175 15.77 -1.48 -5.94
N HIS A 176 16.73 -1.20 -6.80
CA HIS A 176 18.17 -1.18 -6.44
C HIS A 176 18.77 -2.52 -6.00
N ALA A 177 18.13 -3.67 -6.24
CA ALA A 177 18.68 -4.99 -5.89
C ALA A 177 20.11 -5.22 -6.40
N ASN A 178 20.49 -4.66 -7.55
CA ASN A 178 21.85 -4.75 -8.13
C ASN A 178 22.78 -3.60 -7.75
N SER A 179 22.40 -2.73 -6.82
CA SER A 179 23.23 -1.61 -6.37
C SER A 179 24.43 -2.09 -5.55
N ASN A 180 25.54 -1.36 -5.62
CA ASN A 180 26.69 -1.57 -4.71
C ASN A 180 26.49 -0.84 -3.36
N SER A 181 25.45 -0.04 -3.20
CA SER A 181 25.11 0.64 -1.96
C SER A 181 24.11 -0.20 -1.14
N LEU A 182 24.54 -0.71 0.01
CA LEU A 182 23.69 -1.41 0.95
C LEU A 182 22.45 -0.58 1.34
N LYS A 183 22.65 0.72 1.58
CA LYS A 183 21.54 1.64 1.89
C LYS A 183 20.50 1.70 0.79
N ALA A 184 20.92 1.69 -0.48
CA ALA A 184 19.99 1.70 -1.61
C ALA A 184 19.21 0.37 -1.71
N ILE A 185 19.88 -0.76 -1.46
CA ILE A 185 19.25 -2.09 -1.44
C ILE A 185 18.20 -2.15 -0.33
N ILE A 186 18.56 -1.76 0.88
CA ILE A 186 17.64 -1.72 2.03
C ILE A 186 16.42 -0.88 1.69
N SER A 187 16.61 0.35 1.20
CA SER A 187 15.49 1.22 0.84
C SER A 187 14.60 0.64 -0.26
N GLY A 188 15.17 -0.12 -1.21
CA GLY A 188 14.39 -0.85 -2.21
C GLY A 188 13.54 -1.96 -1.62
N CYS A 189 14.10 -2.72 -0.67
CA CYS A 189 13.39 -3.78 0.06
C CYS A 189 12.31 -3.18 0.98
N GLU A 190 12.60 -2.10 1.69
CA GLU A 190 11.64 -1.39 2.54
C GLU A 190 10.42 -0.90 1.74
N ASN A 191 10.65 -0.35 0.55
CA ASN A 191 9.56 0.08 -0.32
C ASN A 191 8.69 -1.11 -0.79
N GLN A 192 9.32 -2.21 -1.19
CA GLN A 192 8.62 -3.43 -1.62
C GLN A 192 7.92 -4.14 -0.46
N ALA A 193 8.45 -4.05 0.76
CA ALA A 193 7.88 -4.66 1.95
C ALA A 193 6.50 -4.07 2.28
N TRP A 194 6.26 -2.81 1.98
CA TRP A 194 4.93 -2.22 2.13
C TRP A 194 3.90 -2.88 1.23
N ASP A 195 4.23 -3.16 -0.03
CA ASP A 195 3.33 -3.85 -0.96
C ASP A 195 2.95 -5.24 -0.42
N ILE A 196 3.95 -6.00 0.07
CA ILE A 196 3.70 -7.31 0.69
C ILE A 196 2.86 -7.18 1.97
N SER A 197 3.15 -6.18 2.80
CA SER A 197 2.40 -5.93 4.04
C SER A 197 0.94 -5.56 3.77
N TYR A 198 0.66 -4.78 2.74
CA TYR A 198 -0.71 -4.48 2.32
C TYR A 198 -1.47 -5.76 1.97
N LEU A 199 -0.88 -6.62 1.13
CA LEU A 199 -1.50 -7.88 0.73
C LEU A 199 -1.70 -8.80 1.92
N THR A 200 -0.72 -8.93 2.80
CA THR A 200 -0.81 -9.78 3.99
C THR A 200 -1.91 -9.31 4.94
N ASN A 201 -1.95 -8.02 5.25
CA ASN A 201 -3.01 -7.47 6.10
C ASN A 201 -4.40 -7.63 5.47
N TRP A 202 -4.53 -7.37 4.17
CA TRP A 202 -5.80 -7.53 3.48
C TRP A 202 -6.26 -8.99 3.46
N SER A 203 -5.38 -9.92 3.10
CA SER A 203 -5.74 -11.34 3.00
C SER A 203 -6.10 -11.95 4.34
N THR A 204 -5.44 -11.56 5.43
CA THR A 204 -5.79 -12.00 6.78
C THR A 204 -7.23 -11.62 7.11
N LEU A 205 -7.63 -10.39 6.81
CA LEU A 205 -9.00 -9.93 7.03
C LEU A 205 -10.00 -10.59 6.07
N TYR A 206 -9.61 -10.77 4.81
CA TYR A 206 -10.45 -11.42 3.80
C TYR A 206 -10.72 -12.90 4.11
N SER A 207 -9.74 -13.60 4.70
CA SER A 207 -9.85 -15.03 5.03
C SER A 207 -10.68 -15.30 6.29
N GLU A 208 -11.03 -14.27 7.07
CA GLU A 208 -11.84 -14.38 8.29
C GLU A 208 -13.18 -13.59 8.20
N PRO A 209 -13.98 -13.73 7.13
CA PRO A 209 -15.18 -12.91 6.93
C PRO A 209 -16.22 -13.12 8.04
N GLU A 210 -16.32 -14.35 8.56
CA GLU A 210 -17.27 -14.68 9.64
C GLU A 210 -16.98 -13.93 10.95
N ARG A 211 -15.72 -13.62 11.22
CA ARG A 211 -15.31 -12.87 12.40
C ARG A 211 -15.78 -11.42 12.38
N TYR A 212 -15.88 -10.84 11.19
CA TYR A 212 -16.12 -9.40 11.03
C TYR A 212 -17.48 -9.07 10.45
N ASP A 213 -18.23 -10.06 9.92
CA ASP A 213 -19.48 -9.84 9.17
C ASP A 213 -19.31 -8.74 8.07
N LYS A 214 -18.16 -8.72 7.43
CA LYS A 214 -17.77 -7.71 6.46
C LYS A 214 -16.90 -8.30 5.35
N GLU A 215 -17.05 -7.77 4.16
CA GLU A 215 -16.15 -8.05 3.04
C GLU A 215 -15.04 -6.99 2.97
N PHE A 216 -13.81 -7.42 2.78
CA PHE A 216 -12.64 -6.56 2.69
C PHE A 216 -12.13 -6.48 1.27
N LEU A 217 -12.07 -5.28 0.73
CA LEU A 217 -11.56 -4.98 -0.61
C LEU A 217 -10.26 -4.18 -0.51
N PHE A 218 -9.39 -4.32 -1.51
CA PHE A 218 -8.15 -3.55 -1.60
C PHE A 218 -8.08 -2.82 -2.94
N ALA A 219 -7.82 -1.52 -2.90
CA ALA A 219 -7.62 -0.70 -4.09
C ALA A 219 -6.18 -0.21 -4.18
N THR A 220 -5.58 -0.43 -5.35
CA THR A 220 -4.21 -0.01 -5.63
C THR A 220 -4.03 0.49 -7.06
N ASN A 221 -3.11 1.43 -7.24
CA ASN A 221 -2.59 1.82 -8.54
C ASN A 221 -1.26 1.12 -8.89
N ASP A 222 -0.68 0.38 -7.97
CA ASP A 222 0.56 -0.35 -8.20
C ASP A 222 0.34 -1.56 -9.12
N ASN A 223 1.21 -1.72 -10.12
CA ASN A 223 1.11 -2.83 -11.07
C ASN A 223 1.57 -4.17 -10.49
N LEU A 224 2.33 -4.16 -9.41
CA LEU A 224 2.76 -5.37 -8.72
C LEU A 224 1.61 -5.98 -7.92
N LEU A 225 0.72 -5.13 -7.39
CA LEU A 225 -0.40 -5.52 -6.53
C LEU A 225 -1.68 -5.83 -7.34
N LYS A 226 -1.64 -5.74 -8.66
CA LYS A 226 -2.72 -6.11 -9.59
C LYS A 226 -2.56 -7.52 -10.11
#